data_fe574fd53b8b4bcce3d750ca7b23277e
#
_entry.id   fe574fd53b8b4bcce3d750ca7b23277e
#
_cell.length_a   1.000
_cell.length_b   1.000
_cell.length_c   1.000
_cell.angle_alpha   90.00
_cell.angle_beta   90.00
_cell.angle_gamma   90.00
#
_symmetry.space_group_name_H-M   'P 1'
#
loop_
_entity.id
_entity.type
_entity.pdbx_description
1 polymer ?
#
loop_
_entity_poly.entity_id
_entity_poly.type
_entity_poly.pdbx_seq_one_letter_code
_entity_poly.pdbx_strand_id
1 'polypeptide(L)'
;MQRKCSIDVAAKVEIYNIMNRLKKEGIAVIFVSSEMPEILGMSDRIIVMCDGRITGEMDIHEATQEKIMHYATQFENKLAQ
;
A
#
# COMPACT_ATOMS: atom_id res chain seq x y z
N MET A 1 5.49 19.73 11.37
CA MET A 1 5.18 19.50 10.81
C MET A 1 5.20 18.90 10.15
N GLN A 2 5.26 18.59 9.82
CA GLN A 2 5.31 18.01 9.10
C GLN A 2 5.15 18.21 8.14
N ARG A 3 5.45 18.23 7.60
CA ARG A 3 5.24 18.36 6.55
C ARG A 3 5.17 17.48 5.86
N LYS A 4 4.78 16.81 5.69
CA LYS A 4 4.68 16.01 5.03
C LYS A 4 4.80 16.08 3.81
N CYS A 5 4.56 16.31 3.35
CA CYS A 5 4.53 16.43 2.06
C CYS A 5 5.72 16.91 1.48
N SER A 6 6.78 16.67 2.00
CA SER A 6 8.00 17.12 1.48
C SER A 6 8.38 16.46 0.19
N ILE A 7 7.80 15.33 -0.15
CA ILE A 7 8.07 14.68 -1.43
C ILE A 7 7.08 15.20 -2.45
N ASP A 8 7.58 15.85 -3.49
CA ASP A 8 6.69 16.37 -4.51
C ASP A 8 6.42 15.30 -5.58
N VAL A 9 5.58 15.64 -6.53
CA VAL A 9 5.11 14.68 -7.53
C VAL A 9 6.26 14.16 -8.37
N ALA A 10 7.19 15.03 -8.74
CA ALA A 10 8.30 14.61 -9.58
C ALA A 10 9.19 13.61 -8.86
N ALA A 11 9.40 13.81 -7.58
CA ALA A 11 10.22 12.89 -6.80
C ALA A 11 9.53 11.52 -6.69
N LYS A 12 8.21 11.52 -6.54
CA LYS A 12 7.48 10.27 -6.46
C LYS A 12 7.55 9.49 -7.77
N VAL A 13 7.50 10.16 -8.89
CA VAL A 13 7.61 9.51 -10.18
C VAL A 13 8.96 8.82 -10.31
N GLU A 14 10.02 9.47 -9.86
CA GLU A 14 11.33 8.86 -9.90
C GLU A 14 11.41 7.61 -9.05
N ILE A 15 10.81 7.67 -7.87
CA ILE A 15 10.79 6.50 -6.98
C ILE A 15 10.04 5.35 -7.64
N TYR A 16 8.90 5.64 -8.24
CA TYR A 16 8.12 4.59 -8.90
C TYR A 16 8.90 3.98 -10.05
N ASN A 17 9.63 4.79 -10.80
CA ASN A 17 10.44 4.28 -11.91
C ASN A 17 11.55 3.36 -11.40
N ILE A 18 12.15 3.70 -10.28
CA ILE A 18 13.17 2.86 -9.68
C ILE A 18 12.58 1.53 -9.25
N MET A 19 11.41 1.57 -8.61
CA MET A 19 10.74 0.36 -8.16
C MET A 19 10.41 -0.56 -9.35
N ASN A 20 9.91 0.01 -10.43
CA ASN A 20 9.60 -0.79 -11.61
C ASN A 20 10.84 -1.40 -12.24
N ARG A 21 11.93 -0.66 -12.24
CA ARG A 21 13.18 -1.18 -12.79
C ARG A 21 13.69 -2.35 -11.97
N LEU A 22 13.68 -2.22 -10.65
CA LEU A 22 14.13 -3.29 -9.78
C LEU A 22 13.25 -4.53 -9.95
N LYS A 23 11.97 -4.33 -10.10
CA LYS A 23 11.04 -5.42 -10.30
C LYS A 23 11.36 -6.17 -11.59
N LYS A 24 11.69 -5.45 -12.66
CA LYS A 24 12.05 -6.08 -13.92
C LYS A 24 13.33 -6.89 -13.80
N GLU A 25 14.19 -6.52 -12.88
CA GLU A 25 15.42 -7.24 -12.65
C GLU A 25 15.26 -8.44 -11.73
N GLY A 26 14.02 -8.70 -11.31
CA GLY A 26 13.74 -9.83 -10.46
C GLY A 26 13.93 -9.57 -8.99
N ILE A 27 14.05 -8.32 -8.60
CA ILE A 27 14.24 -7.95 -7.19
C ILE A 27 12.89 -7.72 -6.55
N ALA A 28 12.70 -8.29 -5.36
CA ALA A 28 11.48 -8.08 -4.61
C ALA A 28 11.52 -6.69 -3.98
N VAL A 29 10.42 -5.95 -4.14
CA VAL A 29 10.32 -4.59 -3.62
C VAL A 29 9.13 -4.52 -2.68
N ILE A 30 9.36 -4.01 -1.49
CA ILE A 30 8.29 -3.80 -0.52
C ILE A 30 8.22 -2.32 -0.23
N PHE A 31 7.04 -1.74 -0.35
CA PHE A 31 6.85 -0.36 0.06
C PHE A 31 5.62 -0.26 0.95
N VAL A 32 5.62 0.75 1.80
CA VAL A 32 4.54 0.97 2.75
C VAL A 32 3.93 2.33 2.46
N SER A 33 2.61 2.36 2.37
CA SER A 33 1.91 3.59 2.05
C SER A 33 0.54 3.56 2.67
N SER A 34 0.01 4.73 2.97
CA SER A 34 -1.37 4.87 3.40
C SER A 34 -2.22 5.49 2.31
N GLU A 35 -1.67 5.67 1.11
CA GLU A 35 -2.39 6.31 0.02
C GLU A 35 -2.93 5.28 -0.93
N MET A 36 -4.24 5.23 -1.03
CA MET A 36 -4.93 4.20 -1.81
C MET A 36 -4.53 4.20 -3.28
N PRO A 37 -4.47 5.35 -3.97
CA PRO A 37 -4.09 5.32 -5.38
C PRO A 37 -2.69 4.75 -5.60
N GLU A 38 -1.78 5.03 -4.68
CA GLU A 38 -0.42 4.53 -4.79
C GLU A 38 -0.38 3.02 -4.64
N ILE A 39 -1.12 2.51 -3.65
CA ILE A 39 -1.16 1.09 -3.41
C ILE A 39 -1.78 0.35 -4.60
N LEU A 40 -2.88 0.85 -5.10
CA LEU A 40 -3.58 0.17 -6.19
C LEU A 40 -2.82 0.29 -7.51
N GLY A 41 -2.05 1.35 -7.69
CA GLY A 41 -1.35 1.58 -8.93
C GLY A 41 0.03 0.94 -9.03
N MET A 42 0.66 0.68 -7.89
CA MET A 42 2.05 0.25 -7.88
C MET A 42 2.28 -1.16 -7.37
N SER A 43 1.28 -1.76 -6.75
CA SER A 43 1.47 -3.06 -6.10
C SER A 43 1.11 -4.21 -7.00
N ASP A 44 1.79 -5.33 -6.82
CA ASP A 44 1.37 -6.60 -7.42
C ASP A 44 0.61 -7.43 -6.39
N ARG A 45 0.96 -7.25 -5.13
CA ARG A 45 0.29 -7.92 -4.03
C ARG A 45 0.21 -6.94 -2.88
N ILE A 46 -0.91 -6.98 -2.18
CA ILE A 46 -1.18 -6.04 -1.11
C ILE A 46 -1.36 -6.80 0.19
N ILE A 47 -0.69 -6.33 1.22
CA ILE A 47 -0.85 -6.86 2.56
C ILE A 47 -1.37 -5.71 3.42
N VAL A 48 -2.49 -5.94 4.08
CA VAL A 48 -3.12 -4.93 4.92
C VAL A 48 -2.79 -5.22 6.37
N MET A 49 -2.33 -4.20 7.06
CA MET A 49 -2.01 -4.33 8.49
C MET A 49 -2.91 -3.40 9.29
N CYS A 50 -3.30 -3.87 10.46
CA CYS A 50 -4.11 -3.10 11.37
C CYS A 50 -3.69 -3.45 12.79
N ASP A 51 -3.33 -2.43 13.57
CA ASP A 51 -2.96 -2.62 14.96
C ASP A 51 -1.81 -3.63 15.12
N GLY A 52 -0.82 -3.53 14.24
CA GLY A 52 0.37 -4.38 14.34
C GLY A 52 0.19 -5.79 13.85
N ARG A 53 -0.96 -6.09 13.23
CA ARG A 53 -1.23 -7.43 12.75
C ARG A 53 -1.62 -7.40 11.29
N ILE A 54 -1.34 -8.48 10.59
CA ILE A 54 -1.78 -8.62 9.21
C ILE A 54 -3.23 -9.06 9.22
N THR A 55 -4.10 -8.24 8.63
CA THR A 55 -5.52 -8.54 8.62
C THR A 55 -6.01 -9.00 7.26
N GLY A 56 -5.23 -8.82 6.21
CA GLY A 56 -5.62 -9.25 4.89
C GLY A 56 -4.47 -9.30 3.92
N GLU A 57 -4.65 -10.08 2.88
CA GLU A 57 -3.66 -10.20 1.82
C GLU A 57 -4.41 -10.52 0.54
N MET A 58 -4.02 -9.88 -0.56
CA MET A 58 -4.71 -10.08 -1.82
C MET A 58 -3.83 -9.72 -3.01
N ASP A 59 -4.09 -10.33 -4.15
CA ASP A 59 -3.45 -9.95 -5.39
C ASP A 59 -4.05 -8.66 -5.91
N ILE A 60 -3.25 -7.92 -6.70
CA ILE A 60 -3.73 -6.68 -7.27
C ILE A 60 -4.95 -6.92 -8.16
N HIS A 61 -5.05 -8.09 -8.77
CA HIS A 61 -6.17 -8.39 -9.66
C HIS A 61 -7.50 -8.48 -8.94
N GLU A 62 -7.48 -8.82 -7.66
CA GLU A 62 -8.71 -8.88 -6.89
C GLU A 62 -8.81 -7.74 -5.89
N ALA A 63 -7.83 -6.87 -5.85
CA ALA A 63 -7.82 -5.79 -4.87
C ALA A 63 -8.77 -4.68 -5.29
N THR A 64 -9.58 -4.23 -4.34
CA THR A 64 -10.42 -3.06 -4.53
C THR A 64 -10.26 -2.18 -3.31
N GLN A 65 -10.63 -0.92 -3.47
CA GLN A 65 -10.58 0.00 -2.35
C GLN A 65 -11.45 -0.50 -1.21
N GLU A 66 -12.59 -1.05 -1.54
CA GLU A 66 -13.52 -1.57 -0.52
C GLU A 66 -12.91 -2.71 0.27
N LYS A 67 -12.26 -3.64 -0.43
CA LYS A 67 -11.64 -4.78 0.25
C LYS A 67 -10.51 -4.33 1.16
N ILE A 68 -9.69 -3.42 0.67
CA ILE A 68 -8.57 -2.92 1.47
C ILE A 68 -9.09 -2.23 2.72
N MET A 69 -10.09 -1.39 2.56
CA MET A 69 -10.66 -0.68 3.71
C MET A 69 -11.33 -1.62 4.68
N HIS A 70 -11.93 -2.68 4.18
CA HIS A 70 -12.54 -3.67 5.05
C HIS A 70 -11.52 -4.27 6.00
N TYR A 71 -10.38 -4.68 5.46
CA TYR A 71 -9.32 -5.24 6.30
C TYR A 71 -8.67 -4.20 7.17
N ALA A 72 -8.57 -2.97 6.68
CA ALA A 72 -7.91 -1.91 7.45
C ALA A 72 -8.74 -1.49 8.66
N THR A 73 -10.04 -1.77 8.65
CA THR A 73 -10.90 -1.39 9.76
C THR A 73 -11.29 -2.56 10.65
N GLN A 74 -10.65 -3.69 10.50
CA GLN A 74 -11.00 -4.87 11.29
C GLN A 74 -10.80 -4.65 12.78
N PHE A 75 -9.81 -3.85 13.13
CA PHE A 75 -9.60 -3.52 14.53
C PHE A 75 -10.83 -2.83 15.12
N GLU A 76 -11.38 -1.88 14.39
CA GLU A 76 -12.58 -1.17 14.83
C GLU A 76 -13.75 -2.11 14.97
N ASN A 77 -13.91 -3.00 14.02
CA ASN A 77 -15.01 -3.96 14.07
C ASN A 77 -14.90 -4.84 15.32
N LYS A 78 -13.70 -5.23 15.65
CA LYS A 78 -13.51 -6.01 16.86
C LYS A 78 -13.89 -5.26 18.10
N LEU A 79 -13.52 -4.00 18.14
CA LEU A 79 -13.83 -3.18 19.32
C LEU A 79 -15.32 -2.90 19.43
N ALA A 80 -16.02 -2.87 18.32
CA ALA A 80 -17.44 -2.56 18.30
C ALA A 80 -18.26 -3.73 18.83
N GLN A 81 -17.69 -4.89 18.92
CA GLN A 81 -18.40 -6.05 19.45
C GLN A 81 -18.27 -6.16 20.98
#